data_83d3540b9fe170c7078ded7021e197d2
#
_entry.id   83d3540b9fe170c7078ded7021e197d2
#
_cell.length_a   1.000
_cell.length_b   1.000
_cell.length_c   1.000
_cell.angle_alpha   90.00
_cell.angle_beta   90.00
_cell.angle_gamma   90.00
#
_symmetry.space_group_name_H-M   'P 1'
#
loop_
_entity.id
_entity.type
_entity.pdbx_description
1 polymer ?
#
loop_
_entity_poly.entity_id
_entity_poly.type
_entity_poly.pdbx_seq_one_letter_code
_entity_poly.pdbx_strand_id
1 'polypeptide(L)'
;MKSYKKLLSLLIISMLVVSLAACGSNPSSAGKSANEEKRVVKIGYLPITHAVPLYLENEQDSFKNFKLELVKFGSWPELMDALNTGRIDGASVLVTLALKAKEQGIDLKAVALGHRDGNVLVSANDINSVEDLKGKNFAIPHKFSTHNILLYQMLKQAGVKYEDVKAIELPPAEMPAALSEGRISGYVVAEPFGAVSVAIKKGKVLYQDTDIWNDSIDCALVLRNDFIQKENEVAQEFVNEYVKAGELAEKKDDHTLTASSKYMKVDKEVMDLSFQWISYDDLRVNKSSYDELTKILVEMGLSENPPSYEEFVDNSLFDKAK
;
A
#
# COMPACT_ATOMS: atom_id res chain seq x y z
N MET A 1 -25.58 53.45 45.08
CA MET A 1 -25.01 52.36 44.30
C MET A 1 -24.94 50.96 44.97
N LYS A 2 -25.35 50.80 46.23
CA LYS A 2 -25.33 49.47 46.94
C LYS A 2 -26.67 48.73 46.90
N SER A 3 -27.78 49.38 46.48
CA SER A 3 -29.11 48.76 46.46
C SER A 3 -29.44 47.96 45.22
N TYR A 4 -28.93 48.34 44.05
CA TYR A 4 -29.22 47.66 42.77
C TYR A 4 -28.52 46.26 42.64
N LYS A 5 -27.39 46.06 43.31
CA LYS A 5 -26.69 44.75 43.26
C LYS A 5 -27.44 43.67 44.04
N LYS A 6 -28.22 44.01 45.07
CA LYS A 6 -29.01 43.05 45.85
C LYS A 6 -30.31 42.64 45.10
N LEU A 7 -30.92 43.56 44.32
CA LEU A 7 -32.09 43.22 43.51
C LEU A 7 -31.75 42.34 42.31
N LEU A 8 -30.59 42.54 41.68
CA LEU A 8 -30.13 41.73 40.56
C LEU A 8 -29.77 40.30 40.99
N SER A 9 -29.22 40.08 42.18
CA SER A 9 -28.95 38.76 42.76
C SER A 9 -30.22 37.96 43.05
N LEU A 10 -31.31 38.62 43.49
CA LEU A 10 -32.56 37.93 43.78
C LEU A 10 -33.34 37.55 42.51
N LEU A 11 -33.21 38.29 41.40
CA LEU A 11 -33.82 37.95 40.14
C LEU A 11 -33.15 36.75 39.44
N ILE A 12 -31.86 36.57 39.61
CA ILE A 12 -31.10 35.43 39.03
C ILE A 12 -31.38 34.13 39.78
N ILE A 13 -31.63 34.21 41.09
CA ILE A 13 -31.97 33.01 41.91
C ILE A 13 -33.42 32.56 41.64
N SER A 14 -34.35 33.49 41.30
CA SER A 14 -35.74 33.16 40.98
C SER A 14 -35.89 32.47 39.60
N MET A 15 -34.96 32.67 38.66
CA MET A 15 -35.01 32.04 37.33
C MET A 15 -34.43 30.59 37.31
N LEU A 16 -33.71 30.15 38.36
CA LEU A 16 -33.10 28.84 38.41
C LEU A 16 -34.02 27.76 39.05
N VAL A 17 -35.16 28.12 39.60
CA VAL A 17 -36.09 27.20 40.29
C VAL A 17 -37.26 26.70 39.44
N VAL A 18 -37.47 27.26 38.23
CA VAL A 18 -38.60 26.88 37.34
C VAL A 18 -38.27 25.79 36.34
N SER A 19 -37.02 25.31 36.26
CA SER A 19 -36.57 24.29 35.29
C SER A 19 -36.58 22.85 35.79
N LEU A 20 -37.18 22.52 36.93
CA LEU A 20 -37.19 21.17 37.54
C LEU A 20 -38.55 20.49 37.65
N ALA A 21 -39.57 20.96 36.92
CA ALA A 21 -40.89 20.37 36.93
C ALA A 21 -41.40 19.98 35.54
N ALA A 22 -40.61 19.23 34.78
CA ALA A 22 -41.05 18.57 33.55
C ALA A 22 -40.42 17.16 33.41
N CYS A 23 -40.68 16.30 34.38
CA CYS A 23 -40.44 14.87 34.23
C CYS A 23 -41.76 14.16 34.57
N GLY A 24 -42.46 13.72 33.53
CA GLY A 24 -43.59 12.82 33.71
C GLY A 24 -44.46 12.71 32.50
N SER A 25 -44.13 11.84 31.55
CA SER A 25 -45.12 10.94 30.91
C SER A 25 -44.51 10.14 29.76
N ASN A 26 -44.58 8.86 29.92
CA ASN A 26 -44.64 7.76 28.96
C ASN A 26 -43.49 7.52 27.97
N PRO A 27 -42.89 6.34 27.96
CA PRO A 27 -42.04 5.85 26.90
C PRO A 27 -42.88 5.33 25.74
N SER A 28 -43.24 6.23 24.80
CA SER A 28 -43.60 5.78 23.46
C SER A 28 -42.30 5.43 22.74
N SER A 29 -42.15 4.17 22.39
CA SER A 29 -41.16 3.61 21.50
C SER A 29 -41.16 4.34 20.17
N ALA A 30 -40.37 5.39 20.07
CA ALA A 30 -39.95 5.93 18.80
C ALA A 30 -38.54 5.42 18.57
N GLY A 31 -38.40 4.42 17.71
CA GLY A 31 -37.15 3.98 17.20
C GLY A 31 -36.41 5.17 16.59
N LYS A 32 -35.48 5.76 17.34
CA LYS A 32 -34.44 6.53 16.76
C LYS A 32 -33.51 5.53 16.09
N SER A 33 -33.68 5.34 14.78
CA SER A 33 -32.59 4.99 13.90
C SER A 33 -31.59 6.13 14.05
N ALA A 34 -30.70 6.01 15.03
CA ALA A 34 -29.47 6.74 15.02
C ALA A 34 -28.74 6.22 13.77
N ASN A 35 -28.64 7.07 12.76
CA ASN A 35 -27.71 6.89 11.68
C ASN A 35 -26.34 7.04 12.34
N GLU A 36 -25.84 5.96 12.99
CA GLU A 36 -24.47 5.93 13.49
C GLU A 36 -23.58 6.09 12.27
N GLU A 37 -22.83 7.18 12.25
CA GLU A 37 -21.88 7.46 11.19
C GLU A 37 -20.86 6.32 11.20
N LYS A 38 -20.84 5.52 10.12
CA LYS A 38 -19.96 4.36 10.02
C LYS A 38 -18.52 4.81 10.19
N ARG A 39 -17.71 4.00 10.89
CA ARG A 39 -16.26 4.16 10.96
C ARG A 39 -15.69 4.32 9.54
N VAL A 40 -14.80 5.27 9.31
CA VAL A 40 -14.08 5.42 8.05
C VAL A 40 -12.72 4.75 8.20
N VAL A 41 -12.48 3.65 7.48
CA VAL A 41 -11.18 3.00 7.39
C VAL A 41 -10.40 3.61 6.23
N LYS A 42 -9.22 4.17 6.51
CA LYS A 42 -8.38 4.85 5.53
C LYS A 42 -7.20 3.99 5.14
N ILE A 43 -7.11 3.62 3.86
CA ILE A 43 -6.04 2.79 3.33
C ILE A 43 -5.27 3.55 2.24
N GLY A 44 -3.96 3.68 2.46
CA GLY A 44 -3.04 4.35 1.53
C GLY A 44 -2.64 3.46 0.36
N TYR A 45 -2.43 4.06 -0.80
CA TYR A 45 -1.93 3.35 -1.99
C TYR A 45 -1.20 4.28 -2.96
N LEU A 46 -0.33 3.71 -3.78
CA LEU A 46 0.15 4.31 -5.03
C LEU A 46 -0.67 3.76 -6.21
N PRO A 47 -0.87 4.53 -7.30
CA PRO A 47 -1.67 4.10 -8.46
C PRO A 47 -0.91 3.10 -9.34
N ILE A 48 -0.72 1.89 -8.83
CA ILE A 48 0.02 0.78 -9.42
C ILE A 48 -0.82 -0.50 -9.40
N THR A 49 -0.45 -1.48 -10.21
CA THR A 49 -1.14 -2.79 -10.27
C THR A 49 -1.09 -3.54 -8.95
N HIS A 50 -0.11 -3.28 -8.10
CA HIS A 50 0.05 -3.92 -6.80
C HIS A 50 -1.09 -3.62 -5.80
N ALA A 51 -1.93 -2.62 -6.08
CA ALA A 51 -3.07 -2.25 -5.25
C ALA A 51 -4.43 -2.64 -5.85
N VAL A 52 -4.46 -3.43 -6.93
CA VAL A 52 -5.71 -3.81 -7.61
C VAL A 52 -6.73 -4.48 -6.70
N PRO A 53 -6.37 -5.38 -5.76
CA PRO A 53 -7.34 -5.90 -4.81
C PRO A 53 -8.07 -4.79 -4.02
N LEU A 54 -7.37 -3.72 -3.59
CA LEU A 54 -8.00 -2.57 -2.93
C LEU A 54 -8.96 -1.82 -3.85
N TYR A 55 -8.62 -1.70 -5.13
CA TYR A 55 -9.51 -1.02 -6.09
C TYR A 55 -10.83 -1.77 -6.27
N LEU A 56 -10.76 -3.08 -6.44
CA LEU A 56 -11.94 -3.93 -6.57
C LEU A 56 -12.77 -3.95 -5.29
N GLU A 57 -12.14 -4.06 -4.13
CA GLU A 57 -12.78 -4.00 -2.84
C GLU A 57 -13.57 -2.69 -2.65
N ASN A 58 -12.95 -1.56 -3.00
CA ASN A 58 -13.58 -0.26 -2.90
C ASN A 58 -14.73 -0.07 -3.92
N GLU A 59 -14.61 -0.64 -5.11
CA GLU A 59 -15.68 -0.60 -6.12
C GLU A 59 -16.89 -1.47 -5.75
N GLN A 60 -16.68 -2.55 -5.02
CA GLN A 60 -17.75 -3.42 -4.54
C GLN A 60 -18.56 -2.80 -3.39
N ASP A 61 -17.92 -1.99 -2.54
CA ASP A 61 -18.51 -1.27 -1.39
C ASP A 61 -19.48 -2.15 -0.56
N SER A 62 -19.07 -3.41 -0.28
CA SER A 62 -19.90 -4.43 0.38
C SER A 62 -19.84 -4.38 1.92
N PHE A 63 -19.26 -3.33 2.48
CA PHE A 63 -18.99 -3.18 3.91
C PHE A 63 -20.22 -2.88 4.74
N LYS A 64 -20.37 -3.62 5.84
CA LYS A 64 -21.47 -3.47 6.79
C LYS A 64 -21.14 -2.51 7.92
N ASN A 65 -19.96 -2.65 8.51
CA ASN A 65 -19.58 -1.98 9.76
C ASN A 65 -18.74 -0.72 9.54
N PHE A 66 -18.20 -0.49 8.36
CA PHE A 66 -17.35 0.66 8.07
C PHE A 66 -17.57 1.20 6.64
N LYS A 67 -16.91 2.30 6.32
CA LYS A 67 -16.76 2.86 4.98
C LYS A 67 -15.28 2.85 4.63
N LEU A 68 -14.91 2.33 3.46
CA LEU A 68 -13.55 2.38 2.96
C LEU A 68 -13.28 3.73 2.31
N GLU A 69 -12.13 4.33 2.65
CA GLU A 69 -11.58 5.51 1.99
C GLU A 69 -10.17 5.19 1.50
N LEU A 70 -9.98 5.10 0.19
CA LEU A 70 -8.68 4.92 -0.43
C LEU A 70 -7.97 6.27 -0.57
N VAL A 71 -6.81 6.41 0.07
CA VAL A 71 -5.99 7.62 0.07
C VAL A 71 -4.82 7.45 -0.89
N LYS A 72 -4.86 8.20 -2.01
CA LYS A 72 -3.84 8.15 -3.06
C LYS A 72 -2.61 8.95 -2.69
N PHE A 73 -1.43 8.37 -2.88
CA PHE A 73 -0.12 9.02 -2.73
C PHE A 73 0.66 9.04 -4.05
N GLY A 74 1.58 10.00 -4.19
CA GLY A 74 2.47 10.13 -5.34
C GLY A 74 3.82 9.46 -5.16
N SER A 75 4.23 9.24 -3.91
CA SER A 75 5.53 8.69 -3.56
C SER A 75 5.47 7.80 -2.31
N TRP A 76 6.44 6.90 -2.19
CA TRP A 76 6.57 6.02 -1.02
C TRP A 76 6.84 6.77 0.28
N PRO A 77 7.73 7.81 0.32
CA PRO A 77 7.94 8.58 1.55
C PRO A 77 6.67 9.25 2.09
N GLU A 78 5.83 9.83 1.21
CA GLU A 78 4.56 10.45 1.62
C GLU A 78 3.58 9.42 2.21
N LEU A 79 3.47 8.25 1.58
CA LEU A 79 2.63 7.16 2.06
C LEU A 79 3.11 6.67 3.43
N MET A 80 4.42 6.41 3.57
CA MET A 80 5.01 5.94 4.82
C MET A 80 4.86 6.97 5.94
N ASP A 81 4.99 8.26 5.66
CA ASP A 81 4.74 9.31 6.65
C ASP A 81 3.28 9.28 7.14
N ALA A 82 2.31 9.09 6.23
CA ALA A 82 0.91 8.96 6.60
C ALA A 82 0.63 7.70 7.46
N LEU A 83 1.24 6.57 7.10
CA LEU A 83 1.09 5.31 7.83
C LEU A 83 1.75 5.38 9.22
N ASN A 84 2.98 5.87 9.29
CA ASN A 84 3.76 5.95 10.53
C ASN A 84 3.12 6.90 11.56
N THR A 85 2.50 7.98 11.09
CA THR A 85 1.84 8.98 11.94
C THR A 85 0.38 8.64 12.28
N GLY A 86 -0.18 7.55 11.74
CA GLY A 86 -1.56 7.14 11.99
C GLY A 86 -2.61 8.00 11.27
N ARG A 87 -2.22 8.74 10.22
CA ARG A 87 -3.18 9.46 9.36
C ARG A 87 -3.99 8.51 8.48
N ILE A 88 -3.49 7.29 8.26
CA ILE A 88 -4.17 6.17 7.62
C ILE A 88 -4.06 4.93 8.51
N ASP A 89 -5.03 4.04 8.42
CA ASP A 89 -5.15 2.82 9.23
C ASP A 89 -4.28 1.67 8.68
N GLY A 90 -3.99 1.73 7.39
CA GLY A 90 -3.18 0.75 6.69
C GLY A 90 -2.80 1.24 5.30
N ALA A 91 -2.08 0.40 4.56
CA ALA A 91 -1.66 0.70 3.19
C ALA A 91 -1.34 -0.56 2.38
N SER A 92 -1.53 -0.49 1.05
CA SER A 92 -0.79 -1.34 0.11
C SER A 92 0.57 -0.69 -0.10
N VAL A 93 1.63 -1.32 0.41
CA VAL A 93 2.95 -0.69 0.53
C VAL A 93 4.06 -1.70 0.30
N LEU A 94 5.21 -1.22 -0.16
CA LEU A 94 6.44 -2.03 -0.23
C LEU A 94 6.73 -2.65 1.14
N VAL A 95 6.75 -3.96 1.20
CA VAL A 95 6.93 -4.74 2.43
C VAL A 95 8.17 -4.33 3.20
N THR A 96 9.25 -4.03 2.47
CA THR A 96 10.56 -3.64 3.04
C THR A 96 10.52 -2.28 3.74
N LEU A 97 9.71 -1.34 3.25
CA LEU A 97 9.52 -0.04 3.90
C LEU A 97 8.72 -0.18 5.21
N ALA A 98 7.66 -0.98 5.19
CA ALA A 98 6.89 -1.28 6.40
C ALA A 98 7.72 -2.07 7.43
N LEU A 99 8.56 -3.00 6.94
CA LEU A 99 9.50 -3.77 7.75
C LEU A 99 10.51 -2.84 8.44
N LYS A 100 11.06 -1.89 7.68
CA LYS A 100 11.97 -0.87 8.23
C LYS A 100 11.30 0.04 9.25
N ALA A 101 10.04 0.42 9.02
CA ALA A 101 9.27 1.18 10.00
C ALA A 101 9.02 0.36 11.30
N LYS A 102 8.71 -0.94 11.15
CA LYS A 102 8.57 -1.86 12.29
C LYS A 102 9.86 -1.97 13.10
N GLU A 103 11.02 -2.12 12.43
CA GLU A 103 12.35 -2.10 13.07
C GLU A 103 12.59 -0.81 13.86
N GLN A 104 12.02 0.31 13.41
CA GLN A 104 12.08 1.61 14.08
C GLN A 104 11.02 1.82 15.18
N GLY A 105 10.24 0.78 15.48
CA GLY A 105 9.26 0.79 16.58
C GLY A 105 7.82 1.17 16.18
N ILE A 106 7.51 1.32 14.89
CA ILE A 106 6.15 1.52 14.43
C ILE A 106 5.44 0.16 14.41
N ASP A 107 4.37 0.03 15.18
CA ASP A 107 3.68 -1.26 15.33
C ASP A 107 2.73 -1.55 14.16
N LEU A 108 3.28 -2.24 13.16
CA LEU A 108 2.65 -2.63 11.91
C LEU A 108 2.56 -4.14 11.79
N LYS A 109 1.55 -4.63 11.07
CA LYS A 109 1.36 -6.04 10.67
C LYS A 109 1.07 -6.15 9.18
N ALA A 110 1.82 -7.01 8.48
CA ALA A 110 1.47 -7.46 7.13
C ALA A 110 0.42 -8.56 7.25
N VAL A 111 -0.75 -8.36 6.66
CA VAL A 111 -1.91 -9.26 6.79
C VAL A 111 -2.24 -10.00 5.50
N ALA A 112 -1.75 -9.53 4.36
CA ALA A 112 -1.84 -10.17 3.05
C ALA A 112 -0.75 -9.62 2.13
N LEU A 113 -0.49 -10.28 0.99
CA LEU A 113 0.26 -9.69 -0.11
C LEU A 113 -0.66 -8.75 -0.92
N GLY A 114 -0.08 -7.80 -1.65
CA GLY A 114 -0.77 -6.98 -2.64
C GLY A 114 -0.92 -7.72 -3.97
N HIS A 115 0.07 -8.52 -4.29
CA HIS A 115 0.21 -9.23 -5.56
C HIS A 115 1.35 -10.26 -5.47
N ARG A 116 1.50 -11.04 -6.56
CA ARG A 116 2.70 -11.80 -6.89
C ARG A 116 3.19 -11.34 -8.23
N ASP A 117 4.50 -11.39 -8.46
CA ASP A 117 5.14 -10.97 -9.71
C ASP A 117 4.81 -9.51 -10.11
N GLY A 118 5.06 -9.13 -11.35
CA GLY A 118 4.64 -7.83 -11.89
C GLY A 118 5.60 -6.67 -11.61
N ASN A 119 6.83 -6.96 -11.22
CA ASN A 119 7.93 -6.01 -11.25
C ASN A 119 8.77 -6.24 -12.49
N VAL A 120 9.08 -5.18 -13.21
CA VAL A 120 9.90 -5.27 -14.42
C VAL A 120 11.14 -4.40 -14.32
N LEU A 121 12.23 -4.91 -14.86
CA LEU A 121 13.46 -4.16 -15.10
C LEU A 121 13.45 -3.73 -16.56
N VAL A 122 13.28 -2.44 -16.76
CA VAL A 122 13.23 -1.81 -18.08
C VAL A 122 14.56 -1.13 -18.36
N SER A 123 15.07 -1.30 -19.57
CA SER A 123 16.26 -0.61 -20.04
C SER A 123 15.98 0.27 -21.28
N ALA A 124 16.84 1.24 -21.51
CA ALA A 124 16.92 1.96 -22.78
C ALA A 124 17.23 0.97 -23.91
N ASN A 125 16.84 1.31 -25.14
CA ASN A 125 16.94 0.39 -26.28
C ASN A 125 18.38 0.04 -26.69
N ASP A 126 19.35 0.89 -26.32
CA ASP A 126 20.78 0.70 -26.58
C ASP A 126 21.50 -0.19 -25.52
N ILE A 127 20.85 -0.52 -24.43
CA ILE A 127 21.35 -1.47 -23.43
C ILE A 127 21.05 -2.89 -23.91
N ASN A 128 22.06 -3.69 -24.16
CA ASN A 128 21.90 -5.07 -24.65
C ASN A 128 22.25 -6.15 -23.62
N SER A 129 22.96 -5.77 -22.57
CA SER A 129 23.33 -6.65 -21.47
C SER A 129 23.36 -5.89 -20.15
N VAL A 130 23.44 -6.61 -19.04
CA VAL A 130 23.58 -6.02 -17.70
C VAL A 130 24.91 -5.27 -17.56
N GLU A 131 25.95 -5.74 -18.20
CA GLU A 131 27.29 -5.12 -18.20
C GLU A 131 27.28 -3.71 -18.82
N ASP A 132 26.36 -3.44 -19.75
CA ASP A 132 26.20 -2.12 -20.37
C ASP A 132 25.70 -1.06 -19.38
N LEU A 133 25.20 -1.48 -18.21
CA LEU A 133 24.75 -0.57 -17.15
C LEU A 133 25.91 0.02 -16.33
N LYS A 134 27.14 -0.50 -16.46
CA LYS A 134 28.30 0.02 -15.71
C LYS A 134 28.53 1.50 -15.99
N GLY A 135 28.63 2.27 -14.89
CA GLY A 135 28.82 3.73 -14.93
C GLY A 135 27.56 4.53 -15.26
N LYS A 136 26.44 3.86 -15.55
CA LYS A 136 25.16 4.51 -15.93
C LYS A 136 24.25 4.72 -14.74
N ASN A 137 23.29 5.63 -14.90
CA ASN A 137 22.21 5.85 -13.93
C ASN A 137 21.13 4.79 -14.14
N PHE A 138 20.73 4.11 -13.06
CA PHE A 138 19.61 3.19 -13.03
C PHE A 138 18.65 3.59 -11.91
N ALA A 139 17.37 3.79 -12.23
CA ALA A 139 16.43 4.28 -11.24
C ALA A 139 15.76 3.15 -10.44
N ILE A 140 15.56 3.43 -9.17
CA ILE A 140 14.82 2.62 -8.20
C ILE A 140 13.81 3.51 -7.48
N PRO A 141 12.66 2.98 -6.99
CA PRO A 141 11.69 3.80 -6.27
C PRO A 141 12.16 4.30 -4.91
N HIS A 142 13.01 3.53 -4.26
CA HIS A 142 13.58 3.83 -2.94
C HIS A 142 14.73 2.86 -2.62
N LYS A 143 15.76 3.32 -1.90
CA LYS A 143 16.92 2.48 -1.54
C LYS A 143 16.55 1.26 -0.67
N PHE A 144 15.51 1.34 0.14
CA PHE A 144 14.99 0.22 0.93
C PHE A 144 13.90 -0.57 0.21
N SER A 145 13.67 -0.37 -1.09
CA SER A 145 12.64 -1.11 -1.84
C SER A 145 13.11 -2.51 -2.24
N THR A 146 12.16 -3.43 -2.40
CA THR A 146 12.37 -4.73 -3.05
C THR A 146 12.87 -4.56 -4.49
N HIS A 147 12.48 -3.49 -5.16
CA HIS A 147 13.03 -3.12 -6.48
C HIS A 147 14.55 -2.89 -6.43
N ASN A 148 15.08 -2.30 -5.37
CA ASN A 148 16.53 -2.20 -5.19
C ASN A 148 17.19 -3.57 -4.96
N ILE A 149 16.50 -4.48 -4.29
CA ILE A 149 16.94 -5.87 -4.15
C ILE A 149 16.99 -6.56 -5.51
N LEU A 150 15.97 -6.37 -6.36
CA LEU A 150 15.97 -6.93 -7.73
C LEU A 150 17.14 -6.39 -8.57
N LEU A 151 17.43 -5.10 -8.50
CA LEU A 151 18.62 -4.51 -9.14
C LEU A 151 19.89 -5.18 -8.62
N TYR A 152 20.05 -5.29 -7.29
CA TYR A 152 21.20 -5.94 -6.67
C TYR A 152 21.38 -7.40 -7.14
N GLN A 153 20.30 -8.17 -7.13
CA GLN A 153 20.32 -9.57 -7.55
C GLN A 153 20.64 -9.73 -9.04
N MET A 154 20.05 -8.89 -9.91
CA MET A 154 20.37 -8.89 -11.34
C MET A 154 21.85 -8.63 -11.58
N LEU A 155 22.40 -7.60 -10.95
CA LEU A 155 23.82 -7.26 -11.08
C LEU A 155 24.72 -8.38 -10.57
N LYS A 156 24.40 -8.96 -9.41
CA LYS A 156 25.14 -10.08 -8.81
C LYS A 156 25.16 -11.30 -9.71
N GLN A 157 24.02 -11.67 -10.32
CA GLN A 157 23.92 -12.80 -11.25
C GLN A 157 24.76 -12.57 -12.52
N ALA A 158 24.85 -11.34 -12.99
CA ALA A 158 25.68 -10.96 -14.14
C ALA A 158 27.15 -10.74 -13.78
N GLY A 159 27.56 -10.88 -12.54
CA GLY A 159 28.94 -10.63 -12.09
C GLY A 159 29.34 -9.15 -12.12
N VAL A 160 28.35 -8.25 -12.10
CA VAL A 160 28.54 -6.79 -12.03
C VAL A 160 28.43 -6.36 -10.57
N LYS A 161 29.37 -5.55 -10.11
CA LYS A 161 29.30 -5.03 -8.75
C LYS A 161 28.20 -3.97 -8.67
N TYR A 162 27.48 -3.94 -7.54
CA TYR A 162 26.42 -2.95 -7.34
C TYR A 162 26.93 -1.50 -7.43
N GLU A 163 28.14 -1.26 -6.92
CA GLU A 163 28.80 0.06 -6.93
C GLU A 163 29.21 0.53 -8.35
N ASP A 164 29.28 -0.39 -9.31
CA ASP A 164 29.58 -0.05 -10.72
C ASP A 164 28.38 0.59 -11.43
N VAL A 165 27.16 0.53 -10.83
CA VAL A 165 25.95 1.13 -11.38
C VAL A 165 25.47 2.24 -10.42
N LYS A 166 25.08 3.37 -10.98
CA LYS A 166 24.59 4.51 -10.19
C LYS A 166 23.09 4.35 -9.92
N ALA A 167 22.74 3.66 -8.85
CA ALA A 167 21.36 3.57 -8.40
C ALA A 167 20.87 4.97 -7.93
N ILE A 168 19.80 5.47 -8.53
CA ILE A 168 19.18 6.76 -8.18
C ILE A 168 17.72 6.58 -7.82
N GLU A 169 17.26 7.32 -6.81
CA GLU A 169 15.88 7.26 -6.38
C GLU A 169 15.00 8.21 -7.21
N LEU A 170 13.93 7.68 -7.79
CA LEU A 170 12.89 8.46 -8.50
C LEU A 170 11.49 7.95 -8.13
N PRO A 171 10.50 8.84 -8.04
CA PRO A 171 9.10 8.41 -7.99
C PRO A 171 8.75 7.53 -9.19
N PRO A 172 7.99 6.43 -9.01
CA PRO A 172 7.65 5.51 -10.10
C PRO A 172 7.10 6.21 -11.36
N ALA A 173 6.21 7.19 -11.18
CA ALA A 173 5.59 7.91 -12.29
C ALA A 173 6.57 8.78 -13.12
N GLU A 174 7.75 9.09 -12.59
CA GLU A 174 8.76 9.90 -13.29
C GLU A 174 9.73 9.06 -14.11
N MET A 175 9.83 7.76 -13.85
CA MET A 175 10.82 6.87 -14.45
C MET A 175 10.68 6.74 -15.98
N PRO A 176 9.45 6.56 -16.55
CA PRO A 176 9.31 6.48 -18.01
C PRO A 176 9.77 7.73 -18.74
N ALA A 177 9.48 8.92 -18.21
CA ALA A 177 9.95 10.18 -18.76
C ALA A 177 11.47 10.29 -18.64
N ALA A 178 12.05 9.95 -17.49
CA ALA A 178 13.50 9.98 -17.28
C ALA A 178 14.26 9.06 -18.24
N LEU A 179 13.71 7.87 -18.54
CA LEU A 179 14.27 6.94 -19.53
C LEU A 179 14.18 7.55 -20.95
N SER A 180 12.99 8.05 -21.31
CA SER A 180 12.75 8.65 -22.63
C SER A 180 13.65 9.84 -22.93
N GLU A 181 13.99 10.61 -21.90
CA GLU A 181 14.89 11.78 -21.97
C GLU A 181 16.38 11.40 -21.88
N GLY A 182 16.71 10.14 -21.68
CA GLY A 182 18.10 9.66 -21.53
C GLY A 182 18.77 10.09 -20.22
N ARG A 183 18.00 10.50 -19.19
CA ARG A 183 18.54 10.82 -17.85
C ARG A 183 18.93 9.58 -17.06
N ILE A 184 18.31 8.44 -17.39
CA ILE A 184 18.60 7.12 -16.87
C ILE A 184 18.73 6.13 -18.02
N SER A 185 19.46 5.03 -17.80
CA SER A 185 19.64 3.96 -18.78
C SER A 185 18.76 2.74 -18.52
N GLY A 186 18.09 2.72 -17.39
CA GLY A 186 17.12 1.70 -17.00
C GLY A 186 16.52 2.03 -15.64
N TYR A 187 15.52 1.23 -15.28
CA TYR A 187 14.86 1.30 -13.97
C TYR A 187 14.15 -0.02 -13.65
N VAL A 188 13.88 -0.24 -12.39
CA VAL A 188 13.01 -1.30 -11.91
C VAL A 188 11.81 -0.70 -11.19
N VAL A 189 10.62 -1.21 -11.50
CA VAL A 189 9.39 -0.56 -11.05
C VAL A 189 8.20 -1.51 -11.06
N ALA A 190 7.21 -1.17 -10.26
CA ALA A 190 5.86 -1.75 -10.31
C ALA A 190 5.11 -1.27 -11.56
N GLU A 191 4.30 -2.15 -12.13
CA GLU A 191 3.39 -1.79 -13.22
C GLU A 191 2.31 -0.77 -12.77
N PRO A 192 1.87 0.16 -13.63
CA PRO A 192 1.99 0.14 -15.10
C PRO A 192 3.22 0.86 -15.69
N PHE A 193 4.16 1.32 -14.88
CA PHE A 193 5.21 2.24 -15.37
C PHE A 193 6.26 1.56 -16.24
N GLY A 194 6.50 0.26 -16.11
CA GLY A 194 7.32 -0.48 -17.04
C GLY A 194 6.65 -0.59 -18.42
N ALA A 195 5.39 -0.97 -18.44
CA ALA A 195 4.59 -1.08 -19.66
C ALA A 195 4.49 0.25 -20.41
N VAL A 196 4.45 1.39 -19.72
CA VAL A 196 4.47 2.72 -20.38
C VAL A 196 5.68 2.86 -21.28
N SER A 197 6.90 2.60 -20.80
CA SER A 197 8.11 2.74 -21.63
C SER A 197 8.15 1.77 -22.81
N VAL A 198 7.62 0.57 -22.61
CA VAL A 198 7.53 -0.44 -23.67
C VAL A 198 6.51 -0.03 -24.75
N ALA A 199 5.30 0.38 -24.34
CA ALA A 199 4.25 0.80 -25.26
C ALA A 199 4.67 2.00 -26.14
N ILE A 200 5.33 2.99 -25.56
CA ILE A 200 5.85 4.14 -26.33
C ILE A 200 7.19 3.84 -27.05
N LYS A 201 7.68 2.59 -26.99
CA LYS A 201 8.92 2.11 -27.65
C LYS A 201 10.18 2.88 -27.25
N LYS A 202 10.22 3.42 -26.03
CA LYS A 202 11.37 4.14 -25.45
C LYS A 202 12.19 3.28 -24.51
N GLY A 203 11.70 2.09 -24.19
CA GLY A 203 12.39 1.08 -23.41
C GLY A 203 11.97 -0.32 -23.81
N LYS A 204 12.73 -1.29 -23.32
CA LYS A 204 12.44 -2.72 -23.45
C LYS A 204 12.55 -3.40 -22.10
N VAL A 205 11.79 -4.46 -21.89
CA VAL A 205 11.97 -5.33 -20.71
C VAL A 205 13.33 -5.99 -20.82
N LEU A 206 14.17 -5.80 -19.82
CA LEU A 206 15.44 -6.49 -19.67
C LEU A 206 15.26 -7.81 -18.91
N TYR A 207 14.51 -7.76 -17.80
CA TYR A 207 14.10 -8.92 -17.01
C TYR A 207 12.73 -8.66 -16.37
N GLN A 208 12.04 -9.74 -16.05
CA GLN A 208 10.96 -9.75 -15.08
C GLN A 208 11.52 -10.20 -13.71
N ASP A 209 10.83 -9.89 -12.63
CA ASP A 209 11.25 -10.29 -11.28
C ASP A 209 11.39 -11.81 -11.15
N THR A 210 10.50 -12.59 -11.78
CA THR A 210 10.54 -14.05 -11.83
C THR A 210 11.80 -14.62 -12.48
N ASP A 211 12.44 -13.88 -13.39
CA ASP A 211 13.72 -14.26 -13.99
C ASP A 211 14.90 -14.15 -13.01
N ILE A 212 14.74 -13.33 -11.96
CA ILE A 212 15.80 -12.96 -11.03
C ILE A 212 15.57 -13.59 -9.67
N TRP A 213 14.34 -13.53 -9.16
CA TRP A 213 13.98 -13.95 -7.82
C TRP A 213 12.55 -14.50 -7.80
N ASN A 214 12.43 -15.81 -7.97
CA ASN A 214 11.15 -16.50 -7.92
C ASN A 214 10.53 -16.42 -6.51
N ASP A 215 9.19 -16.36 -6.42
CA ASP A 215 8.44 -16.24 -5.17
C ASP A 215 8.84 -15.01 -4.31
N SER A 216 9.36 -13.97 -4.93
CA SER A 216 9.66 -12.71 -4.23
C SER A 216 8.38 -12.10 -3.65
N ILE A 217 8.52 -11.41 -2.51
CA ILE A 217 7.43 -10.60 -1.95
C ILE A 217 7.80 -9.12 -2.06
N ASP A 218 6.89 -8.32 -2.61
CA ASP A 218 7.14 -6.89 -2.85
C ASP A 218 6.17 -6.01 -2.08
N CYS A 219 4.92 -5.88 -2.54
CA CYS A 219 3.91 -5.13 -1.80
C CYS A 219 3.04 -6.04 -0.94
N ALA A 220 2.71 -5.53 0.23
CA ALA A 220 1.79 -6.17 1.17
C ALA A 220 0.68 -5.19 1.57
N LEU A 221 -0.47 -5.73 1.93
CA LEU A 221 -1.46 -5.03 2.73
C LEU A 221 -0.93 -5.01 4.18
N VAL A 222 -0.56 -3.83 4.62
CA VAL A 222 -0.04 -3.60 5.96
C VAL A 222 -1.04 -2.76 6.74
N LEU A 223 -1.40 -3.23 7.92
CA LEU A 223 -2.30 -2.54 8.85
C LEU A 223 -1.53 -2.08 10.09
N ARG A 224 -1.97 -1.00 10.69
CA ARG A 224 -1.53 -0.62 12.02
C ARG A 224 -2.06 -1.61 13.04
N ASN A 225 -1.19 -2.10 13.92
CA ASN A 225 -1.58 -3.10 14.91
C ASN A 225 -2.61 -2.57 15.92
N ASP A 226 -2.55 -1.27 16.24
CA ASP A 226 -3.55 -0.64 17.11
C ASP A 226 -4.96 -0.61 16.47
N PHE A 227 -5.08 -0.49 15.14
CA PHE A 227 -6.34 -0.65 14.43
C PHE A 227 -6.85 -2.10 14.55
N ILE A 228 -5.99 -3.09 14.27
CA ILE A 228 -6.35 -4.50 14.39
C ILE A 228 -6.85 -4.84 15.81
N GLN A 229 -6.16 -4.36 16.84
CA GLN A 229 -6.47 -4.71 18.23
C GLN A 229 -7.72 -4.00 18.77
N LYS A 230 -7.92 -2.72 18.41
CA LYS A 230 -9.04 -1.92 18.93
C LYS A 230 -10.35 -2.16 18.16
N GLU A 231 -10.24 -2.50 16.88
CA GLU A 231 -11.36 -2.61 15.95
C GLU A 231 -11.32 -3.96 15.20
N ASN A 232 -11.07 -5.06 15.92
CA ASN A 232 -10.82 -6.39 15.34
C ASN A 232 -11.92 -6.87 14.38
N GLU A 233 -13.19 -6.62 14.68
CA GLU A 233 -14.31 -7.00 13.80
C GLU A 233 -14.26 -6.23 12.47
N VAL A 234 -13.94 -4.94 12.51
CA VAL A 234 -13.78 -4.09 11.33
C VAL A 234 -12.57 -4.53 10.51
N ALA A 235 -11.43 -4.78 11.18
CA ALA A 235 -10.23 -5.27 10.52
C ALA A 235 -10.44 -6.65 9.87
N GLN A 236 -11.17 -7.55 10.53
CA GLN A 236 -11.52 -8.85 9.96
C GLN A 236 -12.45 -8.73 8.75
N GLU A 237 -13.49 -7.88 8.83
CA GLU A 237 -14.39 -7.62 7.70
C GLU A 237 -13.62 -7.06 6.51
N PHE A 238 -12.73 -6.08 6.74
CA PHE A 238 -11.88 -5.50 5.71
C PHE A 238 -10.99 -6.57 5.04
N VAL A 239 -10.30 -7.41 5.80
CA VAL A 239 -9.45 -8.46 5.22
C VAL A 239 -10.28 -9.53 4.51
N ASN A 240 -11.49 -9.85 4.98
CA ASN A 240 -12.39 -10.80 4.29
C ASN A 240 -12.75 -10.28 2.88
N GLU A 241 -13.12 -9.01 2.76
CA GLU A 241 -13.47 -8.43 1.45
C GLU A 241 -12.22 -8.25 0.57
N TYR A 242 -11.06 -7.93 1.16
CA TYR A 242 -9.79 -7.88 0.44
C TYR A 242 -9.39 -9.22 -0.18
N VAL A 243 -9.53 -10.32 0.54
CA VAL A 243 -9.23 -11.67 0.01
C VAL A 243 -10.12 -12.01 -1.18
N LYS A 244 -11.43 -11.76 -1.06
CA LYS A 244 -12.38 -11.94 -2.19
C LYS A 244 -12.03 -11.05 -3.38
N ALA A 245 -11.62 -9.82 -3.12
CA ALA A 245 -11.18 -8.89 -4.17
C ALA A 245 -9.90 -9.38 -4.85
N GLY A 246 -8.97 -10.01 -4.14
CA GLY A 246 -7.80 -10.68 -4.69
C GLY A 246 -8.18 -11.82 -5.66
N GLU A 247 -9.12 -12.68 -5.26
CA GLU A 247 -9.64 -13.76 -6.12
C GLU A 247 -10.33 -13.21 -7.40
N LEU A 248 -10.97 -12.05 -7.30
CA LEU A 248 -11.54 -11.38 -8.49
C LEU A 248 -10.44 -10.75 -9.34
N ALA A 249 -9.43 -10.13 -8.73
CA ALA A 249 -8.30 -9.53 -9.43
C ALA A 249 -7.56 -10.55 -10.30
N GLU A 250 -7.41 -11.80 -9.83
CA GLU A 250 -6.74 -12.87 -10.58
C GLU A 250 -7.46 -13.25 -11.86
N LYS A 251 -8.76 -13.00 -11.99
CA LYS A 251 -9.51 -13.24 -13.25
C LYS A 251 -9.04 -12.34 -14.38
N LYS A 252 -8.51 -11.15 -14.07
CA LYS A 252 -7.99 -10.16 -15.03
C LYS A 252 -8.98 -9.87 -16.17
N ASP A 253 -10.27 -9.95 -15.86
CA ASP A 253 -11.36 -9.76 -16.81
C ASP A 253 -11.66 -8.25 -17.04
N ASP A 254 -12.62 -7.97 -17.93
CA ASP A 254 -13.00 -6.58 -18.25
C ASP A 254 -13.51 -5.81 -17.04
N HIS A 255 -14.08 -6.47 -16.05
CA HIS A 255 -14.50 -5.84 -14.81
C HIS A 255 -13.27 -5.37 -14.01
N THR A 256 -12.27 -6.23 -13.82
CA THR A 256 -11.01 -5.93 -13.16
C THR A 256 -10.27 -4.78 -13.86
N LEU A 257 -10.15 -4.83 -15.19
CA LEU A 257 -9.50 -3.79 -15.99
C LEU A 257 -10.25 -2.44 -15.88
N THR A 258 -11.58 -2.47 -15.96
CA THR A 258 -12.41 -1.26 -15.88
C THR A 258 -12.31 -0.61 -14.50
N ALA A 259 -12.41 -1.39 -13.43
CA ALA A 259 -12.23 -0.89 -12.06
C ALA A 259 -10.85 -0.26 -11.89
N SER A 260 -9.79 -0.97 -12.28
CA SER A 260 -8.41 -0.53 -12.16
C SER A 260 -8.11 0.76 -12.93
N SER A 261 -8.73 0.96 -14.10
CA SER A 261 -8.54 2.16 -14.92
C SER A 261 -8.97 3.46 -14.24
N LYS A 262 -9.91 3.40 -13.28
CA LYS A 262 -10.33 4.55 -12.50
C LYS A 262 -9.22 5.11 -11.61
N TYR A 263 -8.30 4.25 -11.18
CA TYR A 263 -7.23 4.57 -10.23
C TYR A 263 -5.89 4.82 -10.93
N MET A 264 -5.52 4.01 -11.93
CA MET A 264 -4.21 4.08 -12.59
C MET A 264 -4.15 5.07 -13.76
N LYS A 265 -5.26 5.31 -14.47
CA LYS A 265 -5.38 6.31 -15.56
C LYS A 265 -4.30 6.19 -16.64
N VAL A 266 -4.11 4.99 -17.17
CA VAL A 266 -3.24 4.69 -18.30
C VAL A 266 -4.03 4.17 -19.48
N ASP A 267 -3.44 4.20 -20.68
CA ASP A 267 -4.07 3.69 -21.89
C ASP A 267 -4.30 2.17 -21.82
N LYS A 268 -5.30 1.69 -22.57
CA LYS A 268 -5.68 0.27 -22.55
C LYS A 268 -4.50 -0.66 -22.90
N GLU A 269 -3.68 -0.28 -23.89
CA GLU A 269 -2.50 -1.07 -24.28
C GLU A 269 -1.52 -1.26 -23.10
N VAL A 270 -1.27 -0.20 -22.35
CA VAL A 270 -0.42 -0.24 -21.15
C VAL A 270 -1.05 -1.11 -20.06
N MET A 271 -2.36 -0.98 -19.85
CA MET A 271 -3.08 -1.78 -18.88
C MET A 271 -3.02 -3.27 -19.24
N ASP A 272 -3.35 -3.61 -20.48
CA ASP A 272 -3.35 -5.00 -20.97
C ASP A 272 -1.97 -5.65 -20.81
N LEU A 273 -0.89 -4.88 -21.11
CA LEU A 273 0.48 -5.35 -20.96
C LEU A 273 0.85 -5.57 -19.48
N SER A 274 0.52 -4.61 -18.62
CA SER A 274 0.80 -4.69 -17.18
C SER A 274 0.14 -5.91 -16.53
N PHE A 275 -1.11 -6.21 -16.91
CA PHE A 275 -1.84 -7.35 -16.35
C PHE A 275 -1.35 -8.72 -16.83
N GLN A 276 -0.55 -8.78 -17.91
CA GLN A 276 0.09 -10.03 -18.34
C GLN A 276 1.23 -10.46 -17.39
N TRP A 277 1.82 -9.52 -16.68
CA TRP A 277 3.03 -9.73 -15.88
C TRP A 277 2.78 -9.93 -14.39
N ILE A 278 1.57 -9.70 -13.91
CA ILE A 278 1.22 -9.75 -12.49
C ILE A 278 0.25 -10.90 -12.18
N SER A 279 0.31 -11.45 -10.98
CA SER A 279 -0.66 -12.41 -10.44
C SER A 279 -1.20 -11.95 -9.08
N TYR A 280 -2.43 -12.35 -8.78
CA TYR A 280 -3.09 -12.14 -7.49
C TYR A 280 -3.49 -13.46 -6.84
N ASP A 281 -2.94 -14.59 -7.34
CA ASP A 281 -3.20 -15.91 -6.78
C ASP A 281 -2.50 -16.06 -5.42
N ASP A 282 -3.21 -16.65 -4.47
CA ASP A 282 -2.75 -16.91 -3.10
C ASP A 282 -1.96 -15.75 -2.45
N LEU A 283 -2.67 -14.70 -2.08
CA LEU A 283 -2.08 -13.51 -1.46
C LEU A 283 -1.67 -13.71 0.02
N ARG A 284 -1.57 -14.95 0.49
CA ARG A 284 -1.07 -15.25 1.82
C ARG A 284 0.44 -15.01 1.90
N VAL A 285 0.89 -14.30 2.94
CA VAL A 285 2.33 -14.10 3.17
C VAL A 285 2.94 -15.42 3.63
N ASN A 286 3.86 -15.99 2.86
CA ASN A 286 4.54 -17.22 3.24
C ASN A 286 5.86 -16.95 3.96
N LYS A 287 6.23 -17.89 4.87
CA LYS A 287 7.40 -17.71 5.72
C LYS A 287 8.71 -17.85 4.95
N SER A 288 8.78 -18.74 3.97
CA SER A 288 10.01 -18.98 3.21
C SER A 288 10.46 -17.73 2.45
N SER A 289 9.53 -17.08 1.72
CA SER A 289 9.85 -15.85 0.97
C SER A 289 10.19 -14.68 1.91
N TYR A 290 9.53 -14.61 3.07
CA TYR A 290 9.86 -13.61 4.09
C TYR A 290 11.28 -13.81 4.66
N ASP A 291 11.62 -15.04 5.01
CA ASP A 291 12.94 -15.38 5.55
C ASP A 291 14.05 -15.10 4.50
N GLU A 292 13.78 -15.37 3.22
CA GLU A 292 14.70 -15.04 2.13
C GLU A 292 14.85 -13.52 1.96
N LEU A 293 13.74 -12.76 1.96
CA LEU A 293 13.75 -11.30 1.90
C LEU A 293 14.62 -10.71 3.03
N THR A 294 14.38 -11.12 4.26
CA THR A 294 15.11 -10.58 5.43
C THR A 294 16.59 -10.93 5.38
N LYS A 295 16.95 -12.12 4.89
CA LYS A 295 18.34 -12.50 4.66
C LYS A 295 19.03 -11.58 3.64
N ILE A 296 18.35 -11.23 2.54
CA ILE A 296 18.93 -10.33 1.53
C ILE A 296 19.05 -8.92 2.08
N LEU A 297 18.08 -8.44 2.87
CA LEU A 297 18.18 -7.13 3.53
C LEU A 297 19.42 -7.02 4.42
N VAL A 298 19.75 -8.09 5.17
CA VAL A 298 20.97 -8.14 5.98
C VAL A 298 22.22 -8.20 5.09
N GLU A 299 22.21 -9.01 4.04
CA GLU A 299 23.34 -9.12 3.08
C GLU A 299 23.67 -7.76 2.44
N MET A 300 22.65 -6.98 2.07
CA MET A 300 22.81 -5.65 1.49
C MET A 300 23.11 -4.56 2.53
N GLY A 301 23.12 -4.87 3.83
CA GLY A 301 23.29 -3.89 4.92
C GLY A 301 22.12 -2.90 5.04
N LEU A 302 20.94 -3.26 4.53
CA LEU A 302 19.74 -2.41 4.60
C LEU A 302 18.99 -2.57 5.92
N SER A 303 19.17 -3.70 6.61
CA SER A 303 18.67 -3.96 7.96
C SER A 303 19.71 -4.77 8.74
N GLU A 304 19.95 -4.40 9.99
CA GLU A 304 20.84 -5.15 10.88
C GLU A 304 20.08 -6.25 11.64
N ASN A 305 18.85 -5.96 12.03
CA ASN A 305 18.00 -6.84 12.83
C ASN A 305 16.54 -6.77 12.33
N PRO A 306 16.25 -7.34 11.16
CA PRO A 306 14.88 -7.34 10.65
C PRO A 306 13.95 -8.07 11.64
N PRO A 307 12.71 -7.58 11.85
CA PRO A 307 11.72 -8.28 12.66
C PRO A 307 11.53 -9.72 12.20
N SER A 308 11.25 -10.63 13.13
CA SER A 308 10.90 -12.00 12.77
C SER A 308 9.55 -12.06 12.02
N TYR A 309 9.31 -13.17 11.33
CA TYR A 309 8.05 -13.39 10.65
C TYR A 309 6.85 -13.20 11.59
N GLU A 310 6.90 -13.78 12.77
CA GLU A 310 5.84 -13.74 13.78
C GLU A 310 5.62 -12.34 14.36
N GLU A 311 6.66 -11.50 14.39
CA GLU A 311 6.55 -10.11 14.83
C GLU A 311 5.90 -9.20 13.79
N PHE A 312 6.10 -9.49 12.51
CA PHE A 312 5.66 -8.61 11.42
C PHE A 312 4.44 -9.13 10.66
N VAL A 313 4.31 -10.44 10.45
CA VAL A 313 3.21 -11.06 9.68
C VAL A 313 2.09 -11.52 10.62
N ASP A 314 0.86 -11.24 10.26
CA ASP A 314 -0.33 -11.78 10.92
C ASP A 314 -1.31 -12.34 9.89
N ASN A 315 -1.14 -13.61 9.56
CA ASN A 315 -2.05 -14.30 8.65
C ASN A 315 -3.37 -14.73 9.30
N SER A 316 -3.59 -14.48 10.59
CA SER A 316 -4.80 -14.96 11.29
C SER A 316 -6.09 -14.35 10.73
N LEU A 317 -6.01 -13.10 10.25
CA LEU A 317 -7.13 -12.42 9.56
C LEU A 317 -7.39 -13.03 8.18
N PHE A 318 -6.32 -13.29 7.42
CA PHE A 318 -6.38 -13.90 6.10
C PHE A 318 -6.93 -15.33 6.16
N ASP A 319 -6.42 -16.16 7.09
CA ASP A 319 -6.80 -17.57 7.23
C ASP A 319 -8.27 -17.74 7.66
N LYS A 320 -8.86 -16.74 8.33
CA LYS A 320 -10.29 -16.71 8.68
C LYS A 320 -11.19 -16.23 7.55
N ALA A 321 -10.63 -15.60 6.52
CA ALA A 321 -11.38 -15.08 5.38
C ALA A 321 -11.69 -16.16 4.32
N LYS A 322 -11.03 -17.31 4.38
CA LYS A 322 -11.18 -18.46 3.46
C LYS A 322 -12.29 -19.40 3.88
#